data_18bd9d8362a69070cb8fc72a4ea58604
#
_entry.id   18bd9d8362a69070cb8fc72a4ea58604
#
_cell.length_a   1.000
_cell.length_b   1.000
_cell.length_c   1.000
_cell.angle_alpha   90.00
_cell.angle_beta   90.00
_cell.angle_gamma   90.00
#
_symmetry.space_group_name_H-M   'P 1'
#
loop_
_entity.id
_entity.type
_entity.pdbx_description
1 polymer ?
#
loop_
_entity_poly.entity_id
_entity_poly.type
_entity_poly.pdbx_seq_one_letter_code
_entity_poly.pdbx_strand_id
1 'polypeptide(L)'
;METMLKNRELSPETALSDSLTATLYGHNPRLKPFLSSDLKDVNYDRILQMAKERTANANGWEFIIIGNYDEATIRPLICQYLGALPSKGINPPSKRDKKPVTGQVENIFERKMETPKASAYMIWCNENIPYTLEKSIQMDMACQVLGMIYLRKIREDASAAYSCGAYGGASLADDGYKIYQMIGVCPMKPEKKDIALKIMTEEANKLSTTCDAEMLAKVKAVMLKQADDRAKTNAFWSSTIYDDYKLGIDTYTNYKKLVEAQTPQNITAFMKEFLTHGNKVTVVMLPKM
;
A
#
# COMPACT_ATOMS: atom_id res chain seq x y z
N MET A 1 4.80 17.26 21.71
CA MET A 1 3.73 16.81 20.78
C MET A 1 3.16 17.98 19.98
N GLU A 2 2.69 19.07 20.61
CA GLU A 2 2.10 20.23 19.90
C GLU A 2 3.01 20.82 18.83
N THR A 3 4.27 21.14 19.18
CA THR A 3 5.28 21.65 18.23
C THR A 3 5.49 20.70 17.05
N MET A 4 5.54 19.40 17.31
CA MET A 4 5.70 18.38 16.27
C MET A 4 4.51 18.36 15.32
N LEU A 5 3.28 18.47 15.83
CA LEU A 5 2.07 18.54 15.02
C LEU A 5 2.00 19.84 14.20
N LYS A 6 2.35 20.98 14.80
CA LYS A 6 2.43 22.26 14.06
C LYS A 6 3.45 22.20 12.92
N ASN A 7 4.63 21.63 13.16
CA ASN A 7 5.64 21.45 12.10
C ASN A 7 5.15 20.50 11.01
N ARG A 8 4.45 19.42 11.38
CA ARG A 8 3.81 18.50 10.42
C ARG A 8 2.79 19.23 9.53
N GLU A 9 1.97 20.09 10.11
CA GLU A 9 0.95 20.87 9.39
C GLU A 9 1.54 21.87 8.38
N LEU A 10 2.79 22.28 8.57
CA LEU A 10 3.50 23.16 7.65
C LEU A 10 4.12 22.42 6.45
N SER A 11 4.37 21.10 6.56
CA SER A 11 5.01 20.33 5.52
C SER A 11 4.12 20.16 4.28
N PRO A 12 4.60 20.52 3.07
CA PRO A 12 3.90 20.26 1.82
C PRO A 12 3.68 18.75 1.56
N GLU A 13 4.66 17.93 1.91
CA GLU A 13 4.57 16.47 1.73
C GLU A 13 3.47 15.87 2.60
N THR A 14 3.33 16.37 3.82
CA THR A 14 2.24 15.97 4.71
C THR A 14 0.89 16.41 4.16
N ALA A 15 0.78 17.66 3.69
CA ALA A 15 -0.45 18.15 3.08
C ALA A 15 -0.88 17.31 1.87
N LEU A 16 0.10 16.87 1.04
CA LEU A 16 -0.15 15.98 -0.09
C LEU A 16 -0.65 14.60 0.38
N SER A 17 -0.02 14.00 1.38
CA SER A 17 -0.41 12.70 1.95
C SER A 17 -1.80 12.74 2.58
N ASP A 18 -2.10 13.80 3.34
CA ASP A 18 -3.41 14.01 3.97
C ASP A 18 -4.51 14.20 2.91
N SER A 19 -4.22 15.01 1.89
CA SER A 19 -5.13 15.25 0.76
C SER A 19 -5.38 13.97 -0.06
N LEU A 20 -4.32 13.18 -0.29
CA LEU A 20 -4.42 11.88 -0.94
C LEU A 20 -5.34 10.93 -0.17
N THR A 21 -5.11 10.80 1.14
CA THR A 21 -5.93 9.93 2.01
C THR A 21 -7.38 10.39 2.03
N ALA A 22 -7.61 11.69 2.19
CA ALA A 22 -8.95 12.26 2.19
C ALA A 22 -9.68 12.01 0.87
N THR A 23 -9.02 12.26 -0.26
CA THR A 23 -9.61 12.05 -1.59
C THR A 23 -9.86 10.57 -1.87
N LEU A 24 -8.89 9.70 -1.58
CA LEU A 24 -8.99 8.26 -1.85
C LEU A 24 -10.14 7.59 -1.08
N TYR A 25 -10.37 8.04 0.16
CA TYR A 25 -11.38 7.45 1.04
C TYR A 25 -12.60 8.34 1.27
N GLY A 26 -12.89 9.29 0.35
CA GLY A 26 -14.10 10.09 0.38
C GLY A 26 -14.27 10.93 1.65
N HIS A 27 -13.19 11.50 2.16
CA HIS A 27 -13.17 12.27 3.41
C HIS A 27 -13.68 11.50 4.63
N ASN A 28 -13.43 10.19 4.69
CA ASN A 28 -13.83 9.35 5.81
C ASN A 28 -13.30 9.91 7.13
N PRO A 29 -14.16 10.24 8.11
CA PRO A 29 -13.76 10.90 9.37
C PRO A 29 -12.80 10.07 10.22
N ARG A 30 -12.79 8.73 10.07
CA ARG A 30 -11.84 7.85 10.77
C ARG A 30 -10.41 7.91 10.22
N LEU A 31 -10.23 8.52 9.05
CA LEU A 31 -8.94 8.73 8.41
C LEU A 31 -8.50 10.19 8.41
N LYS A 32 -9.27 11.05 9.10
CA LYS A 32 -8.88 12.45 9.30
C LYS A 32 -7.53 12.51 10.01
N PRO A 33 -6.57 13.34 9.53
CA PRO A 33 -5.31 13.55 10.22
C PRO A 33 -5.54 14.15 11.61
N PHE A 34 -4.74 13.74 12.58
CA PHE A 34 -4.73 14.33 13.90
C PHE A 34 -3.92 15.64 13.86
N LEU A 35 -4.58 16.75 14.19
CA LEU A 35 -4.02 18.10 14.11
C LEU A 35 -3.63 18.64 15.49
N SER A 36 -2.82 19.68 15.52
CA SER A 36 -2.46 20.36 16.77
C SER A 36 -3.67 20.93 17.51
N SER A 37 -4.69 21.36 16.76
CA SER A 37 -5.98 21.82 17.31
C SER A 37 -6.80 20.72 18.01
N ASP A 38 -6.58 19.44 17.66
CA ASP A 38 -7.32 18.32 18.24
C ASP A 38 -6.76 17.94 19.64
N LEU A 39 -5.56 18.44 20.01
CA LEU A 39 -4.95 18.15 21.32
C LEU A 39 -5.83 18.58 22.52
N LYS A 40 -6.61 19.63 22.37
CA LYS A 40 -7.52 20.12 23.42
C LYS A 40 -8.61 19.11 23.78
N ASP A 41 -8.94 18.22 22.84
CA ASP A 41 -10.01 17.20 22.98
C ASP A 41 -9.45 15.86 23.49
N VAL A 42 -8.13 15.77 23.71
CA VAL A 42 -7.48 14.57 24.22
C VAL A 42 -7.78 14.42 25.72
N ASN A 43 -8.45 13.32 26.07
CA ASN A 43 -8.70 12.94 27.44
C ASN A 43 -7.87 11.69 27.80
N TYR A 44 -6.85 11.88 28.63
CA TYR A 44 -5.93 10.82 29.02
C TYR A 44 -6.63 9.66 29.76
N ASP A 45 -7.53 9.97 30.68
CA ASP A 45 -8.22 8.93 31.46
C ASP A 45 -9.13 8.08 30.55
N ARG A 46 -9.78 8.71 29.57
CA ARG A 46 -10.57 7.98 28.60
C ARG A 46 -9.70 7.09 27.68
N ILE A 47 -8.53 7.58 27.26
CA ILE A 47 -7.56 6.78 26.49
C ILE A 47 -7.11 5.58 27.30
N LEU A 48 -6.74 5.78 28.57
CA LEU A 48 -6.33 4.71 29.46
C LEU A 48 -7.44 3.68 29.69
N GLN A 49 -8.67 4.16 29.90
CA GLN A 49 -9.85 3.30 30.02
C GLN A 49 -10.05 2.47 28.73
N MET A 50 -10.02 3.07 27.56
CA MET A 50 -10.15 2.37 26.28
C MET A 50 -9.05 1.34 26.06
N ALA A 51 -7.79 1.65 26.43
CA ALA A 51 -6.69 0.71 26.37
C ALA A 51 -6.97 -0.51 27.27
N LYS A 52 -7.37 -0.29 28.50
CA LYS A 52 -7.76 -1.37 29.46
C LYS A 52 -8.92 -2.22 28.93
N GLU A 53 -9.97 -1.57 28.42
CA GLU A 53 -11.14 -2.26 27.83
C GLU A 53 -10.73 -3.16 26.67
N ARG A 54 -9.82 -2.69 25.80
CA ARG A 54 -9.34 -3.42 24.62
C ARG A 54 -8.42 -4.58 24.95
N THR A 55 -7.67 -4.49 26.04
CA THR A 55 -6.73 -5.53 26.47
C THR A 55 -7.29 -6.43 27.56
N ALA A 56 -8.50 -6.19 28.03
CA ALA A 56 -9.13 -6.97 29.09
C ALA A 56 -9.53 -8.40 28.68
N ASN A 57 -9.64 -8.65 27.39
CA ASN A 57 -10.05 -9.94 26.85
C ASN A 57 -9.18 -10.33 25.65
N ALA A 58 -8.42 -11.39 25.81
CA ALA A 58 -7.55 -11.96 24.77
C ALA A 58 -8.26 -13.01 23.91
N ASN A 59 -9.57 -13.20 24.04
CA ASN A 59 -10.31 -14.14 23.22
C ASN A 59 -10.20 -13.77 21.73
N GLY A 60 -9.77 -14.72 20.90
CA GLY A 60 -9.49 -14.49 19.48
C GLY A 60 -8.17 -13.77 19.18
N TRP A 61 -7.33 -13.52 20.17
CA TRP A 61 -5.98 -13.04 19.92
C TRP A 61 -5.10 -14.17 19.43
N GLU A 62 -4.23 -13.87 18.52
CA GLU A 62 -3.25 -14.78 17.95
C GLU A 62 -1.87 -14.19 18.12
N PHE A 63 -0.95 -15.01 18.58
CA PHE A 63 0.44 -14.64 18.86
C PHE A 63 1.36 -15.40 17.92
N ILE A 64 2.04 -14.70 17.03
CA ILE A 64 3.04 -15.27 16.13
C ILE A 64 4.41 -14.92 16.67
N ILE A 65 5.20 -15.92 17.06
CA ILE A 65 6.54 -15.76 17.63
C ILE A 65 7.55 -16.31 16.64
N ILE A 66 8.45 -15.45 16.18
CA ILE A 66 9.47 -15.80 15.18
C ILE A 66 10.83 -15.33 15.65
N GLY A 67 11.79 -16.22 15.62
CA GLY A 67 13.16 -15.91 16.02
C GLY A 67 13.97 -17.16 16.31
N ASN A 68 15.18 -16.94 16.78
CA ASN A 68 16.05 -18.01 17.27
C ASN A 68 15.82 -18.19 18.77
N TYR A 69 15.07 -19.21 19.15
CA TYR A 69 14.79 -19.56 20.54
C TYR A 69 14.79 -21.07 20.76
N ASP A 70 15.04 -21.45 21.98
CA ASP A 70 14.85 -22.82 22.45
C ASP A 70 13.39 -23.04 22.86
N GLU A 71 12.72 -24.02 22.24
CA GLU A 71 11.30 -24.27 22.47
C GLU A 71 11.01 -24.71 23.91
N ALA A 72 11.90 -25.50 24.53
CA ALA A 72 11.70 -25.96 25.91
C ALA A 72 11.75 -24.79 26.89
N THR A 73 12.56 -23.78 26.62
CA THR A 73 12.67 -22.57 27.44
C THR A 73 11.51 -21.60 27.20
N ILE A 74 11.12 -21.36 25.96
CA ILE A 74 10.11 -20.34 25.67
C ILE A 74 8.68 -20.79 25.94
N ARG A 75 8.36 -22.10 25.78
CA ARG A 75 7.01 -22.63 25.97
C ARG A 75 6.46 -22.36 27.38
N PRO A 76 7.16 -22.58 28.48
CA PRO A 76 6.68 -22.21 29.82
C PRO A 76 6.41 -20.72 29.98
N LEU A 77 7.25 -19.86 29.38
CA LEU A 77 7.05 -18.42 29.43
C LEU A 77 5.81 -17.98 28.63
N ILE A 78 5.57 -18.58 27.47
CA ILE A 78 4.35 -18.35 26.68
C ILE A 78 3.12 -18.75 27.51
N CYS A 79 3.12 -19.92 28.12
CA CYS A 79 2.03 -20.37 28.98
C CYS A 79 1.81 -19.43 30.17
N GLN A 80 2.87 -18.98 30.81
CA GLN A 80 2.82 -18.09 31.97
C GLN A 80 2.29 -16.70 31.63
N TYR A 81 2.75 -16.09 30.53
CA TYR A 81 2.45 -14.69 30.21
C TYR A 81 1.32 -14.53 29.21
N LEU A 82 1.24 -15.35 28.17
CA LEU A 82 0.20 -15.26 27.16
C LEU A 82 -0.98 -16.18 27.48
N GLY A 83 -0.72 -17.40 27.93
CA GLY A 83 -1.77 -18.36 28.29
C GLY A 83 -2.56 -17.95 29.54
N ALA A 84 -2.00 -17.09 30.40
CA ALA A 84 -2.68 -16.56 31.58
C ALA A 84 -3.56 -15.32 31.28
N LEU A 85 -3.56 -14.80 30.04
CA LEU A 85 -4.40 -13.66 29.70
C LEU A 85 -5.89 -14.01 29.79
N PRO A 86 -6.72 -13.09 30.31
CA PRO A 86 -8.17 -13.31 30.35
C PRO A 86 -8.74 -13.54 28.96
N SER A 87 -9.49 -14.63 28.79
CA SER A 87 -10.08 -15.00 27.48
C SER A 87 -11.59 -15.26 27.59
N LYS A 88 -12.28 -14.54 28.48
CA LYS A 88 -13.71 -14.66 28.68
C LYS A 88 -14.46 -13.57 27.92
N GLY A 89 -15.57 -13.95 27.27
CA GLY A 89 -16.43 -13.01 26.56
C GLY A 89 -16.23 -13.03 25.05
N ILE A 90 -16.92 -12.14 24.37
CA ILE A 90 -16.93 -12.00 22.91
C ILE A 90 -16.38 -10.63 22.58
N ASN A 91 -15.33 -10.58 21.76
CA ASN A 91 -14.87 -9.32 21.20
C ASN A 91 -15.88 -8.81 20.16
N PRO A 92 -16.17 -7.49 20.15
CA PRO A 92 -17.06 -6.95 19.14
C PRO A 92 -16.46 -7.16 17.74
N PRO A 93 -17.30 -7.48 16.73
CA PRO A 93 -16.82 -7.66 15.37
C PRO A 93 -16.19 -6.37 14.84
N SER A 94 -15.13 -6.50 14.07
CA SER A 94 -14.57 -5.37 13.36
C SER A 94 -15.51 -4.95 12.22
N LYS A 95 -15.65 -3.64 12.01
CA LYS A 95 -16.43 -3.11 10.90
C LYS A 95 -15.48 -2.48 9.89
N ARG A 96 -15.54 -2.95 8.65
CA ARG A 96 -14.81 -2.34 7.54
C ARG A 96 -15.59 -1.14 7.02
N ASP A 97 -15.04 0.04 7.20
CA ASP A 97 -15.59 1.31 6.72
C ASP A 97 -14.58 2.11 5.87
N LYS A 98 -13.40 1.53 5.65
CA LYS A 98 -12.33 2.14 4.87
C LYS A 98 -12.29 1.49 3.49
N LYS A 99 -13.03 2.08 2.54
CA LYS A 99 -13.02 1.66 1.14
C LYS A 99 -12.67 2.84 0.26
N PRO A 100 -11.87 2.63 -0.80
CA PRO A 100 -11.63 3.67 -1.79
C PRO A 100 -12.93 4.14 -2.44
N VAL A 101 -12.93 5.40 -2.88
CA VAL A 101 -14.03 5.96 -3.69
C VAL A 101 -14.15 5.23 -5.01
N THR A 102 -15.36 5.25 -5.57
CA THR A 102 -15.64 4.65 -6.89
C THR A 102 -15.55 5.69 -8.01
N GLY A 103 -15.24 5.21 -9.22
CA GLY A 103 -15.14 6.05 -10.42
C GLY A 103 -13.79 6.74 -10.56
N GLN A 104 -13.80 7.87 -11.27
CA GLN A 104 -12.62 8.69 -11.48
C GLN A 104 -12.76 9.97 -10.67
N VAL A 105 -11.82 10.20 -9.76
CA VAL A 105 -11.80 11.37 -8.88
C VAL A 105 -10.48 12.10 -9.06
N GLU A 106 -10.57 13.42 -9.23
CA GLU A 106 -9.41 14.29 -9.36
C GLU A 106 -9.45 15.36 -8.27
N ASN A 107 -8.29 15.63 -7.66
CA ASN A 107 -8.10 16.69 -6.69
C ASN A 107 -6.79 17.42 -7.00
N ILE A 108 -6.89 18.65 -7.47
CA ILE A 108 -5.74 19.53 -7.72
C ILE A 108 -5.82 20.69 -6.73
N PHE A 109 -4.75 20.87 -5.96
CA PHE A 109 -4.70 21.94 -4.96
C PHE A 109 -3.33 22.63 -4.94
N GLU A 110 -3.29 23.82 -4.38
CA GLU A 110 -2.08 24.61 -4.23
C GLU A 110 -1.59 24.63 -2.79
N ARG A 111 -0.26 24.63 -2.60
CA ARG A 111 0.37 24.75 -1.31
C ARG A 111 1.56 25.71 -1.39
N LYS A 112 1.65 26.61 -0.40
CA LYS A 112 2.85 27.46 -0.24
C LYS A 112 4.05 26.57 0.11
N MET A 113 5.15 26.75 -0.57
CA MET A 113 6.39 26.00 -0.36
C MET A 113 7.59 26.86 -0.72
N GLU A 114 8.74 26.60 -0.09
CA GLU A 114 9.98 27.36 -0.32
C GLU A 114 10.56 27.11 -1.71
N THR A 115 10.59 25.84 -2.12
CA THR A 115 11.06 25.44 -3.45
C THR A 115 9.86 25.01 -4.29
N PRO A 116 9.55 25.75 -5.38
CA PRO A 116 8.42 25.40 -6.24
C PRO A 116 8.59 24.03 -6.89
N LYS A 117 7.70 23.09 -6.56
CA LYS A 117 7.59 21.77 -7.21
C LYS A 117 6.14 21.34 -7.29
N ALA A 118 5.79 20.61 -8.32
CA ALA A 118 4.53 19.89 -8.37
C ALA A 118 4.75 18.44 -7.94
N SER A 119 3.74 17.81 -7.38
CA SER A 119 3.79 16.39 -7.06
C SER A 119 2.44 15.75 -7.31
N ALA A 120 2.43 14.61 -7.98
CA ALA A 120 1.23 13.89 -8.31
C ALA A 120 1.26 12.45 -7.77
N TYR A 121 0.08 12.00 -7.33
CA TYR A 121 -0.25 10.60 -7.13
C TYR A 121 -1.41 10.23 -8.03
N MET A 122 -1.27 9.12 -8.73
CA MET A 122 -2.35 8.45 -9.45
C MET A 122 -2.54 7.06 -8.85
N ILE A 123 -3.72 6.78 -8.33
CA ILE A 123 -4.04 5.51 -7.69
C ILE A 123 -5.15 4.84 -8.47
N TRP A 124 -4.90 3.64 -8.95
CA TRP A 124 -5.91 2.74 -9.49
C TRP A 124 -6.22 1.66 -8.48
N CYS A 125 -7.50 1.36 -8.31
CA CYS A 125 -7.99 0.34 -7.38
C CYS A 125 -9.02 -0.56 -8.05
N ASN A 126 -8.98 -1.86 -7.76
CA ASN A 126 -10.02 -2.80 -8.20
C ASN A 126 -10.29 -3.84 -7.11
N GLU A 127 -11.53 -3.89 -6.61
CA GLU A 127 -12.01 -4.84 -5.59
C GLU A 127 -12.71 -6.05 -6.21
N ASN A 128 -12.94 -6.06 -7.53
CA ASN A 128 -13.74 -7.08 -8.20
C ASN A 128 -12.92 -8.29 -8.69
N ILE A 129 -11.60 -8.20 -8.62
CA ILE A 129 -10.71 -9.28 -9.04
C ILE A 129 -10.57 -10.31 -7.91
N PRO A 130 -10.82 -11.59 -8.14
CA PRO A 130 -10.53 -12.64 -7.16
C PRO A 130 -9.04 -12.65 -6.79
N TYR A 131 -8.76 -12.72 -5.50
CA TYR A 131 -7.36 -12.81 -5.04
C TYR A 131 -6.78 -14.17 -5.38
N THR A 132 -5.60 -14.17 -5.99
CA THR A 132 -4.70 -15.31 -6.12
C THR A 132 -3.26 -14.84 -5.96
N LEU A 133 -2.37 -15.71 -5.49
CA LEU A 133 -0.94 -15.42 -5.43
C LEU A 133 -0.38 -15.03 -6.80
N GLU A 134 -0.82 -15.72 -7.85
CA GLU A 134 -0.40 -15.42 -9.22
C GLU A 134 -0.77 -14.00 -9.65
N LYS A 135 -2.02 -13.57 -9.43
CA LYS A 135 -2.46 -12.21 -9.75
C LYS A 135 -1.77 -11.16 -8.88
N SER A 136 -1.45 -11.47 -7.63
CA SER A 136 -0.64 -10.59 -6.78
C SER A 136 0.77 -10.40 -7.34
N ILE A 137 1.40 -11.47 -7.83
CA ILE A 137 2.69 -11.43 -8.52
C ILE A 137 2.58 -10.62 -9.83
N GLN A 138 1.53 -10.81 -10.61
CA GLN A 138 1.28 -10.05 -11.85
C GLN A 138 1.14 -8.55 -11.57
N MET A 139 0.46 -8.16 -10.50
CA MET A 139 0.36 -6.76 -10.08
C MET A 139 1.74 -6.17 -9.72
N ASP A 140 2.53 -6.88 -8.93
CA ASP A 140 3.88 -6.44 -8.56
C ASP A 140 4.76 -6.28 -9.80
N MET A 141 4.76 -7.27 -10.71
CA MET A 141 5.48 -7.19 -11.97
C MET A 141 5.03 -6.03 -12.85
N ALA A 142 3.73 -5.83 -13.00
CA ALA A 142 3.17 -4.73 -13.77
C ALA A 142 3.61 -3.37 -13.24
N CYS A 143 3.61 -3.19 -11.92
CA CYS A 143 4.09 -1.96 -11.27
C CYS A 143 5.58 -1.74 -11.50
N GLN A 144 6.40 -2.79 -11.38
CA GLN A 144 7.85 -2.66 -11.60
C GLN A 144 8.17 -2.33 -13.08
N VAL A 145 7.51 -2.98 -14.04
CA VAL A 145 7.65 -2.66 -15.47
C VAL A 145 7.22 -1.21 -15.74
N LEU A 146 6.07 -0.81 -15.19
CA LEU A 146 5.56 0.56 -15.35
C LEU A 146 6.50 1.60 -14.72
N GLY A 147 7.08 1.29 -13.57
CA GLY A 147 8.09 2.13 -12.92
C GLY A 147 9.32 2.38 -13.81
N MET A 148 9.81 1.34 -14.49
CA MET A 148 10.91 1.47 -15.47
C MET A 148 10.50 2.33 -16.68
N ILE A 149 9.26 2.18 -17.16
CA ILE A 149 8.71 2.98 -18.27
C ILE A 149 8.58 4.45 -17.86
N TYR A 150 8.06 4.73 -16.67
CA TYR A 150 7.95 6.10 -16.16
C TYR A 150 9.31 6.76 -16.01
N LEU A 151 10.28 6.04 -15.45
CA LEU A 151 11.65 6.57 -15.32
C LEU A 151 12.22 6.99 -16.69
N ARG A 152 12.10 6.13 -17.69
CA ARG A 152 12.58 6.43 -19.04
C ARG A 152 11.80 7.59 -19.65
N LYS A 153 10.48 7.52 -19.75
CA LYS A 153 9.68 8.49 -20.50
C LYS A 153 9.51 9.85 -19.83
N ILE A 154 9.35 9.86 -18.50
CA ILE A 154 9.10 11.10 -17.75
C ILE A 154 10.42 11.78 -17.39
N ARG A 155 11.40 11.01 -16.90
CA ARG A 155 12.71 11.56 -16.49
C ARG A 155 13.62 11.79 -17.69
N GLU A 156 13.85 10.77 -18.51
CA GLU A 156 14.89 10.81 -19.55
C GLU A 156 14.38 11.53 -20.81
N ASP A 157 13.24 11.08 -21.37
CA ASP A 157 12.74 11.65 -22.64
C ASP A 157 12.12 13.03 -22.46
N ALA A 158 11.21 13.20 -21.49
CA ALA A 158 10.49 14.46 -21.29
C ALA A 158 11.20 15.45 -20.35
N SER A 159 12.22 15.03 -19.62
CA SER A 159 12.91 15.83 -18.58
C SER A 159 11.93 16.51 -17.60
N ALA A 160 10.80 15.85 -17.32
CA ALA A 160 9.71 16.43 -16.54
C ALA A 160 9.89 16.22 -15.03
N ALA A 161 10.60 15.17 -14.62
CA ALA A 161 10.79 14.83 -13.21
C ALA A 161 12.23 14.31 -12.98
N TYR A 162 12.71 14.43 -11.74
CA TYR A 162 13.96 13.79 -11.32
C TYR A 162 13.75 12.31 -10.96
N SER A 163 12.66 12.01 -10.30
CA SER A 163 12.27 10.66 -9.92
C SER A 163 10.78 10.46 -10.20
N CYS A 164 10.42 9.26 -10.61
CA CYS A 164 9.03 8.83 -10.76
C CYS A 164 9.00 7.32 -10.66
N GLY A 165 7.85 6.76 -10.34
CA GLY A 165 7.74 5.33 -10.19
C GLY A 165 6.30 4.84 -10.12
N ALA A 166 6.14 3.54 -10.18
CA ALA A 166 4.88 2.87 -9.92
C ALA A 166 5.10 1.78 -8.87
N TYR A 167 4.17 1.68 -7.94
CA TYR A 167 4.15 0.72 -6.85
C TYR A 167 2.75 0.12 -6.76
N GLY A 168 2.64 -1.07 -6.25
CA GLY A 168 1.33 -1.66 -6.07
C GLY A 168 1.39 -3.03 -5.46
N GLY A 169 0.22 -3.61 -5.30
CA GLY A 169 0.07 -4.93 -4.74
C GLY A 169 -1.39 -5.31 -4.58
N ALA A 170 -1.58 -6.49 -4.05
CA ALA A 170 -2.87 -7.00 -3.64
C ALA A 170 -2.93 -7.12 -2.12
N SER A 171 -4.08 -6.81 -1.57
CA SER A 171 -4.38 -7.05 -0.15
C SER A 171 -5.61 -7.94 -0.04
N LEU A 172 -5.53 -8.90 0.86
CA LEU A 172 -6.65 -9.71 1.30
C LEU A 172 -6.74 -9.59 2.82
N ALA A 173 -7.95 -9.45 3.35
CA ALA A 173 -8.19 -9.41 4.77
C ALA A 173 -9.00 -10.63 5.24
N ASP A 174 -8.94 -10.91 6.54
CA ASP A 174 -9.61 -12.03 7.19
C ASP A 174 -11.15 -12.03 7.09
N ASP A 175 -11.75 -10.87 6.79
CA ASP A 175 -13.17 -10.74 6.47
C ASP A 175 -13.49 -10.99 4.99
N GLY A 176 -12.51 -11.44 4.20
CA GLY A 176 -12.64 -11.71 2.77
C GLY A 176 -12.56 -10.47 1.87
N TYR A 177 -12.36 -9.27 2.44
CA TYR A 177 -12.13 -8.07 1.63
C TYR A 177 -10.81 -8.16 0.88
N LYS A 178 -10.87 -7.88 -0.41
CA LYS A 178 -9.72 -7.90 -1.30
C LYS A 178 -9.65 -6.63 -2.12
N ILE A 179 -8.45 -6.19 -2.43
CA ILE A 179 -8.22 -5.04 -3.30
C ILE A 179 -6.86 -5.17 -3.98
N TYR A 180 -6.84 -4.86 -5.26
CA TYR A 180 -5.62 -4.60 -6.02
C TYR A 180 -5.44 -3.10 -6.16
N GLN A 181 -4.24 -2.60 -5.87
CA GLN A 181 -3.89 -1.19 -5.99
C GLN A 181 -2.61 -1.00 -6.79
N MET A 182 -2.61 0.00 -7.65
CA MET A 182 -1.44 0.50 -8.37
C MET A 182 -1.33 1.99 -8.12
N ILE A 183 -0.16 2.45 -7.72
CA ILE A 183 0.14 3.83 -7.34
C ILE A 183 1.26 4.34 -8.24
N GLY A 184 0.96 5.32 -9.08
CA GLY A 184 1.95 6.10 -9.78
C GLY A 184 2.31 7.35 -8.97
N VAL A 185 3.61 7.61 -8.81
CA VAL A 185 4.13 8.77 -8.07
C VAL A 185 5.06 9.56 -8.96
N CYS A 186 4.86 10.87 -9.03
CA CYS A 186 5.70 11.75 -9.83
C CYS A 186 5.86 13.13 -9.18
N PRO A 187 6.96 13.40 -8.47
CA PRO A 187 7.39 14.77 -8.20
C PRO A 187 7.98 15.36 -9.49
N MET A 188 7.47 16.50 -9.93
CA MET A 188 7.78 17.06 -11.25
C MET A 188 7.92 18.56 -11.24
N LYS A 189 8.46 19.10 -12.33
CA LYS A 189 8.44 20.54 -12.58
C LYS A 189 7.00 21.01 -12.82
N PRO A 190 6.56 22.13 -12.20
CA PRO A 190 5.16 22.59 -12.34
C PRO A 190 4.70 22.76 -13.80
N GLU A 191 5.56 23.30 -14.64
CA GLU A 191 5.29 23.54 -16.06
C GLU A 191 5.22 22.25 -16.91
N LYS A 192 5.65 21.14 -16.36
CA LYS A 192 5.63 19.81 -17.00
C LYS A 192 4.50 18.90 -16.49
N LYS A 193 3.62 19.42 -15.64
CA LYS A 193 2.53 18.65 -15.02
C LYS A 193 1.72 17.87 -16.04
N ASP A 194 1.22 18.54 -17.05
CA ASP A 194 0.27 17.92 -17.99
C ASP A 194 0.91 16.81 -18.82
N ILE A 195 2.19 17.00 -19.22
CA ILE A 195 2.91 15.97 -19.96
C ILE A 195 3.20 14.75 -19.09
N ALA A 196 3.57 14.96 -17.82
CA ALA A 196 3.84 13.86 -16.90
C ALA A 196 2.56 13.05 -16.59
N LEU A 197 1.46 13.71 -16.27
CA LEU A 197 0.16 13.06 -16.00
C LEU A 197 -0.36 12.30 -17.22
N LYS A 198 -0.19 12.87 -18.42
CA LYS A 198 -0.53 12.21 -19.68
C LYS A 198 0.29 10.92 -19.85
N ILE A 199 1.61 10.99 -19.72
CA ILE A 199 2.48 9.81 -19.84
C ILE A 199 2.08 8.74 -18.79
N MET A 200 1.85 9.12 -17.53
CA MET A 200 1.45 8.18 -16.48
C MET A 200 0.17 7.44 -16.84
N THR A 201 -0.82 8.14 -17.38
CA THR A 201 -2.11 7.55 -17.77
C THR A 201 -1.97 6.67 -19.01
N GLU A 202 -1.33 7.18 -20.06
CA GLU A 202 -1.19 6.47 -21.34
C GLU A 202 -0.38 5.17 -21.19
N GLU A 203 0.72 5.20 -20.44
CA GLU A 203 1.55 4.02 -20.27
C GLU A 203 0.91 2.96 -19.35
N ALA A 204 0.15 3.37 -18.34
CA ALA A 204 -0.65 2.43 -17.56
C ALA A 204 -1.69 1.72 -18.44
N ASN A 205 -2.39 2.47 -19.29
CA ASN A 205 -3.35 1.90 -20.25
C ASN A 205 -2.66 1.02 -21.29
N LYS A 206 -1.53 1.44 -21.83
CA LYS A 206 -0.77 0.69 -22.82
C LYS A 206 -0.29 -0.66 -22.32
N LEU A 207 0.02 -0.76 -21.02
CA LEU A 207 0.45 -2.03 -20.41
C LEU A 207 -0.66 -3.11 -20.46
N SER A 208 -1.93 -2.73 -20.64
CA SER A 208 -3.03 -3.68 -20.88
C SER A 208 -3.04 -4.30 -22.29
N THR A 209 -2.20 -3.81 -23.19
CA THR A 209 -2.12 -4.29 -24.58
C THR A 209 -0.72 -4.75 -24.97
N THR A 210 0.30 -4.16 -24.37
CA THR A 210 1.70 -4.46 -24.71
C THR A 210 2.57 -4.42 -23.46
N CYS A 211 3.30 -5.50 -23.20
CA CYS A 211 4.32 -5.58 -22.17
C CYS A 211 5.67 -5.92 -22.82
N ASP A 212 6.69 -5.14 -22.51
CA ASP A 212 8.05 -5.35 -23.00
C ASP A 212 8.66 -6.59 -22.35
N ALA A 213 9.06 -7.56 -23.20
CA ALA A 213 9.58 -8.84 -22.74
C ALA A 213 10.95 -8.72 -22.04
N GLU A 214 11.80 -7.77 -22.49
CA GLU A 214 13.11 -7.55 -21.88
C GLU A 214 12.97 -6.91 -20.50
N MET A 215 12.09 -5.92 -20.36
CA MET A 215 11.78 -5.31 -19.05
C MET A 215 11.20 -6.35 -18.09
N LEU A 216 10.26 -7.18 -18.56
CA LEU A 216 9.68 -8.24 -17.75
C LEU A 216 10.74 -9.26 -17.30
N ALA A 217 11.67 -9.63 -18.17
CA ALA A 217 12.76 -10.54 -17.82
C ALA A 217 13.66 -9.94 -16.72
N LYS A 218 13.97 -8.66 -16.77
CA LYS A 218 14.72 -7.95 -15.71
C LYS A 218 13.97 -7.95 -14.39
N VAL A 219 12.67 -7.67 -14.42
CA VAL A 219 11.79 -7.70 -13.23
C VAL A 219 11.76 -9.10 -12.61
N LYS A 220 11.58 -10.15 -13.41
CA LYS A 220 11.60 -11.54 -12.94
C LYS A 220 12.92 -11.88 -12.25
N ALA A 221 14.05 -11.54 -12.84
CA ALA A 221 15.36 -11.79 -12.25
C ALA A 221 15.53 -11.09 -10.88
N VAL A 222 15.08 -9.85 -10.77
CA VAL A 222 15.10 -9.09 -9.50
C VAL A 222 14.21 -9.75 -8.46
N MET A 223 12.99 -10.12 -8.80
CA MET A 223 12.04 -10.75 -7.88
C MET A 223 12.53 -12.10 -7.38
N LEU A 224 13.11 -12.94 -8.24
CA LEU A 224 13.69 -14.23 -7.86
C LEU A 224 14.86 -14.06 -6.88
N LYS A 225 15.77 -13.13 -7.17
CA LYS A 225 16.88 -12.80 -6.25
C LYS A 225 16.38 -12.30 -4.90
N GLN A 226 15.41 -11.37 -4.91
CA GLN A 226 14.85 -10.84 -3.67
C GLN A 226 14.10 -11.89 -2.85
N ALA A 227 13.50 -12.91 -3.48
CA ALA A 227 12.82 -14.00 -2.78
C ALA A 227 13.77 -14.75 -1.86
N ASP A 228 15.00 -15.04 -2.31
CA ASP A 228 16.03 -15.70 -1.50
C ASP A 228 16.50 -14.85 -0.32
N ASP A 229 16.62 -13.56 -0.52
CA ASP A 229 17.07 -12.64 0.52
C ASP A 229 15.97 -12.39 1.57
N ARG A 230 14.71 -12.26 1.15
CA ARG A 230 13.55 -12.11 2.05
C ARG A 230 13.38 -13.32 2.96
N ALA A 231 13.53 -14.53 2.44
CA ALA A 231 13.39 -15.77 3.21
C ALA A 231 14.41 -15.93 4.36
N LYS A 232 15.44 -15.08 4.43
CA LYS A 232 16.39 -15.01 5.53
C LYS A 232 15.94 -14.11 6.69
N THR A 233 14.79 -13.45 6.57
CA THR A 233 14.35 -12.44 7.54
C THR A 233 13.13 -12.88 8.35
N ASN A 234 13.10 -12.52 9.64
CA ASN A 234 11.95 -12.79 10.50
C ASN A 234 10.68 -12.07 10.01
N ALA A 235 10.81 -10.87 9.45
CA ALA A 235 9.69 -10.12 8.92
C ALA A 235 8.97 -10.85 7.78
N PHE A 236 9.72 -11.49 6.89
CA PHE A 236 9.16 -12.33 5.83
C PHE A 236 8.34 -13.49 6.41
N TRP A 237 8.91 -14.24 7.35
CA TRP A 237 8.21 -15.38 7.95
C TRP A 237 7.00 -14.96 8.77
N SER A 238 7.02 -13.77 9.40
CA SER A 238 5.85 -13.25 10.10
C SER A 238 4.66 -13.05 9.18
N SER A 239 4.87 -12.43 8.01
CA SER A 239 3.78 -12.24 7.03
C SER A 239 3.38 -13.56 6.38
N THR A 240 4.33 -14.41 6.00
CA THR A 240 4.06 -15.70 5.35
C THR A 240 3.23 -16.64 6.26
N ILE A 241 3.59 -16.74 7.54
CA ILE A 241 2.85 -17.54 8.52
C ILE A 241 1.45 -16.94 8.77
N TYR A 242 1.35 -15.61 8.85
CA TYR A 242 0.06 -14.94 8.98
C TYR A 242 -0.84 -15.22 7.78
N ASP A 243 -0.33 -15.09 6.57
CA ASP A 243 -1.10 -15.31 5.33
C ASP A 243 -1.58 -16.76 5.23
N ASP A 244 -0.73 -17.74 5.54
CA ASP A 244 -1.09 -19.15 5.55
C ASP A 244 -2.12 -19.47 6.64
N TYR A 245 -1.82 -19.10 7.87
CA TYR A 245 -2.68 -19.42 9.03
C TYR A 245 -4.02 -18.70 8.99
N LYS A 246 -4.02 -17.39 8.68
CA LYS A 246 -5.20 -16.53 8.76
C LYS A 246 -6.04 -16.50 7.50
N LEU A 247 -5.39 -16.54 6.35
CA LEU A 247 -6.03 -16.38 5.04
C LEU A 247 -6.05 -17.68 4.23
N GLY A 248 -5.36 -18.73 4.67
CA GLY A 248 -5.22 -19.99 3.93
C GLY A 248 -4.43 -19.84 2.64
N ILE A 249 -3.46 -18.92 2.59
CA ILE A 249 -2.69 -18.61 1.39
C ILE A 249 -1.22 -18.93 1.59
N ASP A 250 -0.74 -19.97 0.91
CA ASP A 250 0.69 -20.23 0.82
C ASP A 250 1.36 -19.24 -0.15
N THR A 251 2.01 -18.23 0.41
CA THR A 251 2.74 -17.21 -0.34
C THR A 251 4.20 -17.58 -0.64
N TYR A 252 4.67 -18.74 -0.18
CA TYR A 252 6.07 -19.13 -0.25
C TYR A 252 6.35 -20.29 -1.23
N THR A 253 5.69 -21.43 -1.08
CA THR A 253 6.08 -22.69 -1.75
C THR A 253 6.12 -22.58 -3.28
N ASN A 254 5.12 -21.94 -3.89
CA ASN A 254 5.02 -21.80 -5.34
C ASN A 254 5.48 -20.45 -5.87
N TYR A 255 5.93 -19.52 -5.03
CA TYR A 255 6.23 -18.14 -5.42
C TYR A 255 7.21 -18.08 -6.61
N LYS A 256 8.38 -18.71 -6.50
CA LYS A 256 9.41 -18.67 -7.56
C LYS A 256 8.90 -19.27 -8.86
N LYS A 257 8.23 -20.43 -8.80
CA LYS A 257 7.64 -21.09 -9.97
C LYS A 257 6.62 -20.19 -10.67
N LEU A 258 5.77 -19.50 -9.90
CA LEU A 258 4.79 -18.57 -10.45
C LEU A 258 5.46 -17.34 -11.06
N VAL A 259 6.53 -16.80 -10.45
CA VAL A 259 7.34 -15.72 -11.04
C VAL A 259 7.94 -16.15 -12.38
N GLU A 260 8.55 -17.34 -12.44
CA GLU A 260 9.17 -17.88 -13.66
C GLU A 260 8.15 -18.13 -14.78
N ALA A 261 6.95 -18.53 -14.46
CA ALA A 261 5.90 -18.83 -15.43
C ALA A 261 5.28 -17.58 -16.09
N GLN A 262 5.50 -16.38 -15.54
CA GLN A 262 4.87 -15.18 -16.10
C GLN A 262 5.44 -14.79 -17.46
N THR A 263 4.54 -14.39 -18.35
CA THR A 263 4.82 -13.96 -19.73
C THR A 263 4.27 -12.54 -19.96
N PRO A 264 4.71 -11.83 -21.01
CA PRO A 264 4.11 -10.55 -21.38
C PRO A 264 2.59 -10.64 -21.56
N GLN A 265 2.08 -11.73 -22.08
CA GLN A 265 0.66 -11.98 -22.30
C GLN A 265 -0.10 -12.10 -20.96
N ASN A 266 0.48 -12.73 -19.95
CA ASN A 266 -0.12 -12.81 -18.61
C ASN A 266 -0.25 -11.42 -18.00
N ILE A 267 0.81 -10.60 -18.10
CA ILE A 267 0.81 -9.23 -17.55
C ILE A 267 -0.22 -8.35 -18.28
N THR A 268 -0.28 -8.40 -19.61
CA THR A 268 -1.27 -7.61 -20.36
C THR A 268 -2.71 -8.04 -20.08
N ALA A 269 -2.96 -9.36 -19.98
CA ALA A 269 -4.27 -9.87 -19.63
C ALA A 269 -4.72 -9.43 -18.24
N PHE A 270 -3.83 -9.54 -17.25
CA PHE A 270 -4.08 -9.06 -15.89
C PHE A 270 -4.34 -7.54 -15.86
N MET A 271 -3.52 -6.75 -16.53
CA MET A 271 -3.69 -5.29 -16.58
C MET A 271 -4.99 -4.88 -17.28
N LYS A 272 -5.41 -5.61 -18.32
CA LYS A 272 -6.71 -5.41 -18.95
C LYS A 272 -7.87 -5.67 -17.96
N GLU A 273 -7.81 -6.78 -17.22
CA GLU A 273 -8.79 -7.09 -16.16
C GLU A 273 -8.76 -6.03 -15.05
N PHE A 274 -7.57 -5.61 -14.62
CA PHE A 274 -7.38 -4.64 -13.54
C PHE A 274 -7.95 -3.26 -13.87
N LEU A 275 -7.71 -2.76 -15.08
CA LEU A 275 -8.17 -1.44 -15.51
C LEU A 275 -9.66 -1.43 -15.92
N THR A 276 -10.23 -2.58 -16.25
CA THR A 276 -11.67 -2.72 -16.49
C THR A 276 -12.42 -2.60 -15.16
N HIS A 277 -13.36 -1.69 -15.04
CA HIS A 277 -14.08 -1.42 -13.80
C HIS A 277 -13.21 -0.94 -12.62
N GLY A 278 -11.97 -0.57 -12.88
CA GLY A 278 -11.09 0.01 -11.88
C GLY A 278 -11.46 1.46 -11.55
N ASN A 279 -11.28 1.82 -10.28
CA ASN A 279 -11.42 3.20 -9.84
C ASN A 279 -10.07 3.90 -9.98
N LYS A 280 -10.09 5.20 -10.26
CA LYS A 280 -8.87 6.01 -10.40
C LYS A 280 -8.99 7.29 -9.59
N VAL A 281 -8.03 7.52 -8.72
CA VAL A 281 -7.89 8.78 -7.97
C VAL A 281 -6.60 9.47 -8.42
N THR A 282 -6.71 10.74 -8.78
CA THR A 282 -5.56 11.59 -9.12
C THR A 282 -5.51 12.74 -8.13
N VAL A 283 -4.40 12.89 -7.43
CA VAL A 283 -4.16 14.02 -6.53
C VAL A 283 -2.89 14.74 -6.95
N VAL A 284 -3.00 16.04 -7.19
CA VAL A 284 -1.89 16.88 -7.62
C VAL A 284 -1.75 18.08 -6.70
N MET A 285 -0.58 18.23 -6.12
CA MET A 285 -0.20 19.43 -5.39
C MET A 285 0.66 20.32 -6.27
N LEU A 286 0.27 21.60 -6.37
CA LEU A 286 0.99 22.63 -7.09
C LEU A 286 1.60 23.65 -6.12
N PRO A 287 2.70 24.31 -6.51
CA PRO A 287 3.21 25.44 -5.74
C PRO A 287 2.23 26.60 -5.82
N LYS A 288 1.89 27.20 -4.69
CA LYS A 288 1.17 28.48 -4.64
C LYS A 288 2.18 29.60 -4.88
N MET A 289 2.02 30.31 -5.98
CA MET A 289 2.79 31.53 -6.29
C MET A 289 2.43 32.68 -5.35
#